data_853558566ae0103066b145fc17391248
#
_entry.id   853558566ae0103066b145fc17391248
#
_cell.length_a   1.000
_cell.length_b   1.000
_cell.length_c   1.000
_cell.angle_alpha   90.00
_cell.angle_beta   90.00
_cell.angle_gamma   90.00
#
_symmetry.space_group_name_H-M   'P 1'
#
loop_
_entity.id
_entity.type
_entity.pdbx_description
1 polymer ?
#
loop_
_entity_poly.entity_id
_entity_poly.type
_entity_poly.pdbx_seq_one_letter_code
_entity_poly.pdbx_strand_id
1 'polypeptide(L)'
;MELLFGTKAAVLKAAIDVAIVGDDEPVPVLDRAWTEAARRAPGAEELLGVVAGVLAPAQARSAGLVLAALEASVTDPDLAVLSEQLVSQRETTAGWIVDTLAAKAPLRPELSRQRAVETVWLLMDPAVFVRLTRHRRWDLERYQDWIARSLRNLLLPDAPHPSSRRTRPRATTKETT
;
A
#
# COMPACT_ATOMS: atom_id res chain seq x y z
N MET A 1 22.50 -25.22 -27.90
CA MET A 1 21.24 -24.45 -27.93
C MET A 1 21.22 -23.64 -26.66
N GLU A 2 21.79 -22.42 -26.73
CA GLU A 2 21.76 -21.48 -25.59
C GLU A 2 20.30 -21.17 -25.28
N LEU A 3 19.96 -21.37 -24.01
CA LEU A 3 18.63 -20.99 -23.50
C LEU A 3 18.51 -19.47 -23.63
N LEU A 4 17.69 -19.00 -24.55
CA LEU A 4 17.32 -17.59 -24.78
C LEU A 4 16.70 -16.92 -23.54
N PHE A 5 16.38 -17.69 -22.54
CA PHE A 5 15.79 -17.23 -21.28
C PHE A 5 16.68 -17.74 -20.16
N GLY A 6 17.54 -16.93 -19.57
CA GLY A 6 18.36 -17.23 -18.41
C GLY A 6 17.87 -18.31 -17.43
N THR A 7 18.13 -18.18 -16.15
CA THR A 7 17.66 -19.14 -15.14
C THR A 7 16.13 -19.07 -14.96
N LYS A 8 15.52 -20.13 -14.41
CA LYS A 8 14.11 -20.18 -14.01
C LYS A 8 13.71 -18.97 -13.14
N ALA A 9 14.61 -18.57 -12.23
CA ALA A 9 14.40 -17.39 -11.40
C ALA A 9 14.38 -16.09 -12.22
N ALA A 10 15.23 -15.96 -13.24
CA ALA A 10 15.22 -14.77 -14.12
C ALA A 10 13.92 -14.65 -14.94
N VAL A 11 13.42 -15.79 -15.46
CA VAL A 11 12.12 -15.80 -16.18
C VAL A 11 10.97 -15.43 -15.25
N LEU A 12 10.95 -16.00 -14.04
CA LEU A 12 9.91 -15.71 -13.06
C LEU A 12 9.98 -14.26 -12.59
N LYS A 13 11.19 -13.74 -12.37
CA LYS A 13 11.38 -12.31 -12.05
C LYS A 13 10.81 -11.41 -13.15
N ALA A 14 11.17 -11.64 -14.40
CA ALA A 14 10.67 -10.86 -15.51
C ALA A 14 9.12 -10.92 -15.62
N ALA A 15 8.53 -12.10 -15.43
CA ALA A 15 7.08 -12.25 -15.42
C ALA A 15 6.41 -11.49 -14.27
N ILE A 16 7.02 -11.49 -13.06
CA ILE A 16 6.54 -10.73 -11.90
C ILE A 16 6.66 -9.24 -12.16
N ASP A 17 7.81 -8.76 -12.66
CA ASP A 17 8.02 -7.33 -12.95
C ASP A 17 6.97 -6.81 -13.94
N VAL A 18 6.75 -7.51 -15.06
CA VAL A 18 5.69 -7.18 -16.04
C VAL A 18 4.30 -7.22 -15.37
N ALA A 19 4.01 -8.22 -14.56
CA ALA A 19 2.70 -8.34 -13.90
C ALA A 19 2.45 -7.20 -12.90
N ILE A 20 3.48 -6.76 -12.16
CA ILE A 20 3.36 -5.64 -11.21
C ILE A 20 3.02 -4.35 -11.97
N VAL A 21 3.75 -4.02 -13.00
CA VAL A 21 3.61 -2.75 -13.71
C VAL A 21 2.54 -2.76 -14.80
N GLY A 22 2.31 -3.90 -15.44
CA GLY A 22 1.28 -4.10 -16.44
C GLY A 22 1.76 -3.92 -17.90
N ASP A 23 3.06 -3.70 -18.09
CA ASP A 23 3.72 -3.59 -19.39
C ASP A 23 5.16 -4.12 -19.29
N ASP A 24 5.87 -4.18 -20.41
CA ASP A 24 7.26 -4.66 -20.52
C ASP A 24 8.31 -3.52 -20.63
N GLU A 25 7.90 -2.27 -20.37
CA GLU A 25 8.83 -1.15 -20.39
C GLU A 25 9.83 -1.25 -19.22
N PRO A 26 11.15 -1.06 -19.46
CA PRO A 26 12.17 -1.19 -18.43
C PRO A 26 12.24 0.06 -17.52
N VAL A 27 11.07 0.49 -17.02
CA VAL A 27 10.93 1.64 -16.12
C VAL A 27 10.63 1.13 -14.70
N PRO A 28 11.46 1.45 -13.70
CA PRO A 28 11.21 1.07 -12.31
C PRO A 28 9.83 1.54 -11.81
N VAL A 29 9.23 0.78 -10.90
CA VAL A 29 7.88 1.06 -10.36
C VAL A 29 7.77 2.50 -9.82
N LEU A 30 8.82 3.00 -9.15
CA LEU A 30 8.83 4.34 -8.55
C LEU A 30 9.18 5.48 -9.52
N ASP A 31 9.55 5.16 -10.77
CA ASP A 31 9.83 6.16 -11.81
C ASP A 31 8.65 6.31 -12.80
N ARG A 32 7.53 5.65 -12.52
CA ARG A 32 6.33 5.66 -13.37
C ARG A 32 5.40 6.82 -13.07
N ALA A 33 4.55 7.15 -14.02
CA ALA A 33 3.64 8.30 -13.97
C ALA A 33 2.74 8.36 -12.72
N TRP A 34 2.41 7.23 -12.11
CA TRP A 34 1.59 7.20 -10.91
C TRP A 34 2.27 7.88 -9.70
N THR A 35 3.59 7.83 -9.60
CA THR A 35 4.33 8.49 -8.51
C THR A 35 4.24 10.00 -8.63
N GLU A 36 4.27 10.51 -9.85
CA GLU A 36 4.08 11.92 -10.11
C GLU A 36 2.63 12.35 -9.85
N ALA A 37 1.65 11.53 -10.24
CA ALA A 37 0.25 11.76 -9.88
C ALA A 37 0.04 11.79 -8.36
N ALA A 38 0.67 10.87 -7.62
CA ALA A 38 0.61 10.85 -6.15
C ALA A 38 1.29 12.09 -5.54
N ARG A 39 2.44 12.54 -6.06
CA ARG A 39 3.10 13.76 -5.59
C ARG A 39 2.26 15.01 -5.86
N ARG A 40 1.56 15.08 -6.98
CA ARG A 40 0.69 16.20 -7.36
C ARG A 40 -0.69 16.17 -6.70
N ALA A 41 -1.08 15.07 -6.08
CA ALA A 41 -2.36 14.97 -5.39
C ALA A 41 -2.51 16.15 -4.39
N PRO A 42 -3.66 16.85 -4.35
CA PRO A 42 -3.84 18.05 -3.53
C PRO A 42 -3.80 17.75 -2.03
N GLY A 43 -4.16 16.54 -1.62
CA GLY A 43 -4.19 16.13 -0.22
C GLY A 43 -3.84 14.66 0.00
N ALA A 44 -3.88 14.27 1.25
CA ALA A 44 -3.58 12.91 1.67
C ALA A 44 -4.61 11.88 1.17
N GLU A 45 -5.90 12.25 1.15
CA GLU A 45 -6.98 11.36 0.69
C GLU A 45 -6.82 11.03 -0.80
N GLU A 46 -6.56 12.04 -1.62
CA GLU A 46 -6.37 11.88 -3.07
C GLU A 46 -5.10 11.09 -3.36
N LEU A 47 -4.02 11.32 -2.60
CA LEU A 47 -2.80 10.51 -2.70
C LEU A 47 -3.10 9.05 -2.41
N LEU A 48 -3.80 8.74 -1.33
CA LEU A 48 -4.15 7.37 -0.96
C LEU A 48 -5.09 6.72 -2.00
N GLY A 49 -5.97 7.50 -2.63
CA GLY A 49 -6.77 7.07 -3.77
C GLY A 49 -5.91 6.66 -4.97
N VAL A 50 -4.91 7.47 -5.35
CA VAL A 50 -3.95 7.13 -6.41
C VAL A 50 -3.17 5.87 -6.07
N VAL A 51 -2.64 5.77 -4.86
CA VAL A 51 -1.90 4.59 -4.39
C VAL A 51 -2.76 3.33 -4.47
N ALA A 52 -3.98 3.35 -3.95
CA ALA A 52 -4.89 2.20 -3.99
C ALA A 52 -5.29 1.83 -5.43
N GLY A 53 -5.48 2.84 -6.29
CA GLY A 53 -5.79 2.65 -7.71
C GLY A 53 -4.68 1.97 -8.52
N VAL A 54 -3.44 2.07 -8.06
CA VAL A 54 -2.29 1.37 -8.66
C VAL A 54 -2.06 0.01 -8.01
N LEU A 55 -2.13 -0.07 -6.68
CA LEU A 55 -1.88 -1.30 -5.92
C LEU A 55 -2.89 -2.40 -6.26
N ALA A 56 -4.18 -2.09 -6.33
CA ALA A 56 -5.20 -3.10 -6.53
C ALA A 56 -5.05 -3.85 -7.88
N PRO A 57 -4.94 -3.20 -9.05
CA PRO A 57 -4.71 -3.89 -10.30
C PRO A 57 -3.32 -4.55 -10.39
N ALA A 58 -2.27 -3.98 -9.77
CA ALA A 58 -0.97 -4.61 -9.70
C ALA A 58 -1.04 -5.94 -8.94
N GLN A 59 -1.69 -5.97 -7.78
CA GLN A 59 -1.92 -7.20 -7.00
C GLN A 59 -2.78 -8.21 -7.78
N ALA A 60 -3.80 -7.76 -8.51
CA ALA A 60 -4.64 -8.66 -9.31
C ALA A 60 -3.82 -9.44 -10.35
N ARG A 61 -2.82 -8.81 -10.96
CA ARG A 61 -1.94 -9.43 -11.96
C ARG A 61 -0.82 -10.26 -11.33
N SER A 62 -0.20 -9.77 -10.25
CA SER A 62 1.08 -10.30 -9.75
C SER A 62 0.98 -11.19 -8.53
N ALA A 63 -0.06 -11.10 -7.69
CA ALA A 63 -0.11 -11.74 -6.37
C ALA A 63 0.10 -13.26 -6.45
N GLY A 64 -0.48 -13.94 -7.44
CA GLY A 64 -0.30 -15.39 -7.62
C GLY A 64 1.14 -15.78 -7.98
N LEU A 65 1.80 -14.98 -8.83
CA LEU A 65 3.20 -15.22 -9.21
C LEU A 65 4.16 -14.97 -8.05
N VAL A 66 3.94 -13.88 -7.31
CA VAL A 66 4.75 -13.55 -6.14
C VAL A 66 4.63 -14.63 -5.06
N LEU A 67 3.40 -15.09 -4.76
CA LEU A 67 3.20 -16.17 -3.78
C LEU A 67 3.86 -17.48 -4.23
N ALA A 68 3.75 -17.83 -5.50
CA ALA A 68 4.43 -19.02 -6.02
C ALA A 68 5.96 -18.91 -5.90
N ALA A 69 6.54 -17.72 -6.13
CA ALA A 69 7.97 -17.50 -5.92
C ALA A 69 8.36 -17.64 -4.44
N LEU A 70 7.56 -17.07 -3.54
CA LEU A 70 7.80 -17.16 -2.09
C LEU A 70 7.69 -18.62 -1.57
N GLU A 71 6.71 -19.37 -2.03
CA GLU A 71 6.55 -20.80 -1.66
C GLU A 71 7.71 -21.66 -2.17
N ALA A 72 8.11 -21.45 -3.43
CA ALA A 72 9.20 -22.22 -4.03
C ALA A 72 10.59 -21.83 -3.48
N SER A 73 10.75 -20.65 -2.90
CA SER A 73 12.01 -20.18 -2.30
C SER A 73 12.50 -21.04 -1.14
N VAL A 74 11.62 -21.80 -0.50
CA VAL A 74 11.95 -22.69 0.62
C VAL A 74 12.88 -23.85 0.17
N THR A 75 12.77 -24.26 -1.10
CA THR A 75 13.50 -25.43 -1.62
C THR A 75 14.43 -25.09 -2.80
N ASP A 76 14.37 -23.89 -3.33
CA ASP A 76 15.13 -23.45 -4.50
C ASP A 76 15.99 -22.21 -4.14
N PRO A 77 17.32 -22.33 -4.07
CA PRO A 77 18.21 -21.23 -3.66
C PRO A 77 18.14 -20.01 -4.59
N ASP A 78 17.95 -20.21 -5.90
CA ASP A 78 17.84 -19.11 -6.85
C ASP A 78 16.53 -18.31 -6.62
N LEU A 79 15.46 -19.01 -6.24
CA LEU A 79 14.20 -18.38 -5.86
C LEU A 79 14.24 -17.77 -4.46
N ALA A 80 15.11 -18.22 -3.56
CA ALA A 80 15.33 -17.58 -2.28
C ALA A 80 15.89 -16.15 -2.47
N VAL A 81 16.87 -15.99 -3.36
CA VAL A 81 17.42 -14.65 -3.71
C VAL A 81 16.35 -13.76 -4.32
N LEU A 82 15.53 -14.30 -5.24
CA LEU A 82 14.41 -13.55 -5.82
C LEU A 82 13.39 -13.13 -4.75
N SER A 83 13.07 -14.03 -3.82
CA SER A 83 12.16 -13.75 -2.70
C SER A 83 12.62 -12.57 -1.85
N GLU A 84 13.90 -12.54 -1.47
CA GLU A 84 14.50 -11.42 -0.72
C GLU A 84 14.42 -10.10 -1.49
N GLN A 85 14.68 -10.13 -2.80
CA GLN A 85 14.55 -8.95 -3.67
C GLN A 85 13.10 -8.43 -3.69
N LEU A 86 12.10 -9.30 -3.83
CA LEU A 86 10.70 -8.92 -3.85
C LEU A 86 10.24 -8.31 -2.52
N VAL A 87 10.71 -8.86 -1.40
CA VAL A 87 10.46 -8.32 -0.05
C VAL A 87 11.06 -6.93 0.09
N SER A 88 12.32 -6.74 -0.30
CA SER A 88 13.03 -5.45 -0.24
C SER A 88 12.40 -4.39 -1.16
N GLN A 89 12.00 -4.76 -2.39
CA GLN A 89 11.32 -3.85 -3.31
C GLN A 89 9.98 -3.37 -2.75
N ARG A 90 9.20 -4.27 -2.10
CA ARG A 90 7.95 -3.91 -1.44
C ARG A 90 8.19 -2.94 -0.27
N GLU A 91 9.25 -3.16 0.52
CA GLU A 91 9.62 -2.25 1.62
C GLU A 91 10.01 -0.86 1.09
N THR A 92 10.79 -0.81 0.02
CA THR A 92 11.18 0.46 -0.64
C THR A 92 9.93 1.23 -1.11
N THR A 93 8.98 0.53 -1.73
CA THR A 93 7.72 1.15 -2.19
C THR A 93 6.86 1.62 -1.01
N ALA A 94 6.77 0.83 0.06
CA ALA A 94 6.06 1.22 1.28
C ALA A 94 6.69 2.46 1.93
N GLY A 95 8.01 2.52 2.00
CA GLY A 95 8.75 3.69 2.47
C GLY A 95 8.45 4.94 1.66
N TRP A 96 8.47 4.83 0.34
CA TRP A 96 8.13 5.93 -0.57
C TRP A 96 6.69 6.45 -0.35
N ILE A 97 5.73 5.54 -0.19
CA ILE A 97 4.31 5.90 0.08
C ILE A 97 4.21 6.68 1.40
N VAL A 98 4.84 6.18 2.47
CA VAL A 98 4.82 6.83 3.79
C VAL A 98 5.45 8.21 3.75
N ASP A 99 6.62 8.35 3.12
CA ASP A 99 7.33 9.63 3.02
C ASP A 99 6.53 10.66 2.21
N THR A 100 5.93 10.21 1.09
CA THR A 100 5.09 11.07 0.25
C THR A 100 3.80 11.49 0.99
N LEU A 101 3.20 10.59 1.78
CA LEU A 101 2.04 10.89 2.61
C LEU A 101 2.39 11.87 3.74
N ALA A 102 3.49 11.64 4.44
CA ALA A 102 3.96 12.50 5.54
C ALA A 102 4.29 13.92 5.08
N ALA A 103 4.67 14.11 3.82
CA ALA A 103 4.85 15.43 3.22
C ALA A 103 3.54 16.20 3.00
N LYS A 104 2.37 15.52 3.00
CA LYS A 104 1.04 16.12 2.79
C LYS A 104 0.23 16.27 4.06
N ALA A 105 0.38 15.34 5.01
CA ALA A 105 -0.36 15.36 6.27
C ALA A 105 0.46 14.70 7.37
N PRO A 106 0.33 15.15 8.63
CA PRO A 106 0.99 14.50 9.75
C PRO A 106 0.48 13.06 9.90
N LEU A 107 1.40 12.14 10.16
CA LEU A 107 1.04 10.79 10.59
C LEU A 107 0.45 10.83 12.00
N ARG A 108 -0.23 9.77 12.43
CA ARG A 108 -0.68 9.59 13.81
C ARG A 108 0.48 9.85 14.78
N PRO A 109 0.28 10.63 15.87
CA PRO A 109 1.37 11.00 16.79
C PRO A 109 2.08 9.80 17.44
N GLU A 110 1.35 8.69 17.65
CA GLU A 110 1.85 7.45 18.22
C GLU A 110 2.56 6.54 17.21
N LEU A 111 2.54 6.90 15.91
CA LEU A 111 3.05 6.06 14.84
C LEU A 111 4.42 6.56 14.37
N SER A 112 5.49 5.83 14.70
CA SER A 112 6.80 6.12 14.12
C SER A 112 6.82 5.84 12.61
N ARG A 113 7.73 6.52 11.87
CA ARG A 113 7.92 6.27 10.45
C ARG A 113 8.13 4.77 10.16
N GLN A 114 8.94 4.08 10.95
CA GLN A 114 9.21 2.65 10.77
C GLN A 114 7.92 1.82 10.88
N ARG A 115 7.11 2.05 11.89
CA ARG A 115 5.81 1.36 12.05
C ARG A 115 4.83 1.69 10.93
N ALA A 116 4.84 2.92 10.43
CA ALA A 116 4.04 3.29 9.27
C ALA A 116 4.46 2.49 8.03
N VAL A 117 5.76 2.36 7.77
CA VAL A 117 6.30 1.55 6.65
C VAL A 117 5.90 0.08 6.80
N GLU A 118 6.07 -0.50 7.98
CA GLU A 118 5.66 -1.88 8.26
C GLU A 118 4.15 -2.10 8.05
N THR A 119 3.33 -1.12 8.43
CA THR A 119 1.87 -1.16 8.21
C THR A 119 1.54 -1.16 6.71
N VAL A 120 2.13 -0.26 5.93
CA VAL A 120 1.94 -0.21 4.48
C VAL A 120 2.44 -1.49 3.83
N TRP A 121 3.64 -1.94 4.19
CA TRP A 121 4.26 -3.16 3.70
C TRP A 121 3.37 -4.39 3.91
N LEU A 122 2.75 -4.51 5.09
CA LEU A 122 1.82 -5.60 5.40
C LEU A 122 0.52 -5.50 4.57
N LEU A 123 -0.05 -4.30 4.42
CA LEU A 123 -1.25 -4.11 3.60
C LEU A 123 -1.00 -4.39 2.10
N MET A 124 0.25 -4.23 1.64
CA MET A 124 0.69 -4.57 0.28
C MET A 124 1.03 -6.05 0.10
N ASP A 125 0.88 -6.90 1.13
CA ASP A 125 1.22 -8.31 1.02
C ASP A 125 0.29 -9.04 0.04
N PRO A 126 0.81 -9.79 -0.94
CA PRO A 126 0.00 -10.51 -1.92
C PRO A 126 -0.93 -11.56 -1.27
N ALA A 127 -0.57 -12.10 -0.10
CA ALA A 127 -1.45 -13.03 0.62
C ALA A 127 -2.70 -12.30 1.17
N VAL A 128 -2.61 -11.03 1.55
CA VAL A 128 -3.77 -10.22 1.95
C VAL A 128 -4.73 -10.09 0.77
N PHE A 129 -4.21 -9.73 -0.41
CA PHE A 129 -5.02 -9.65 -1.63
C PHE A 129 -5.74 -10.98 -1.93
N VAL A 130 -4.99 -12.08 -1.98
CA VAL A 130 -5.56 -13.41 -2.29
C VAL A 130 -6.62 -13.83 -1.27
N ARG A 131 -6.39 -13.61 0.02
CA ARG A 131 -7.37 -13.93 1.07
C ARG A 131 -8.67 -13.16 0.90
N LEU A 132 -8.61 -11.88 0.56
CA LEU A 132 -9.79 -11.06 0.39
C LEU A 132 -10.53 -11.35 -0.93
N THR A 133 -9.81 -11.43 -2.04
CA THR A 133 -10.44 -11.58 -3.36
C THR A 133 -10.83 -13.02 -3.68
N ARG A 134 -9.96 -14.00 -3.42
CA ARG A 134 -10.26 -15.41 -3.74
C ARG A 134 -11.08 -16.09 -2.63
N HIS A 135 -10.67 -15.97 -1.36
CA HIS A 135 -11.35 -16.68 -0.28
C HIS A 135 -12.61 -15.97 0.20
N ARG A 136 -12.60 -14.63 0.23
CA ARG A 136 -13.78 -13.83 0.64
C ARG A 136 -14.60 -13.32 -0.55
N ARG A 137 -14.16 -13.60 -1.79
CA ARG A 137 -14.83 -13.23 -3.05
C ARG A 137 -15.09 -11.73 -3.20
N TRP A 138 -14.18 -10.92 -2.71
CA TRP A 138 -14.24 -9.49 -2.95
C TRP A 138 -13.89 -9.21 -4.42
N ASP A 139 -14.62 -8.31 -5.05
CA ASP A 139 -14.22 -7.72 -6.31
C ASP A 139 -13.05 -6.74 -6.11
N LEU A 140 -12.48 -6.30 -7.22
CA LEU A 140 -11.31 -5.44 -7.21
C LEU A 140 -11.62 -4.05 -6.66
N GLU A 141 -12.79 -3.50 -6.96
CA GLU A 141 -13.25 -2.19 -6.48
C GLU A 141 -13.35 -2.18 -4.95
N ARG A 142 -13.99 -3.19 -4.38
CA ARG A 142 -14.09 -3.35 -2.92
C ARG A 142 -12.72 -3.48 -2.27
N TYR A 143 -11.78 -4.21 -2.89
CA TYR A 143 -10.42 -4.32 -2.37
C TYR A 143 -9.70 -2.98 -2.44
N GLN A 144 -9.80 -2.24 -3.55
CA GLN A 144 -9.21 -0.92 -3.72
C GLN A 144 -9.73 0.07 -2.68
N ASP A 145 -11.02 0.14 -2.49
CA ASP A 145 -11.65 0.99 -1.48
C ASP A 145 -11.22 0.63 -0.06
N TRP A 146 -11.13 -0.67 0.22
CA TRP A 146 -10.70 -1.15 1.53
C TRP A 146 -9.26 -0.75 1.82
N ILE A 147 -8.34 -0.90 0.85
CA ILE A 147 -6.93 -0.57 1.06
C ILE A 147 -6.74 0.95 1.25
N ALA A 148 -7.43 1.78 0.47
CA ALA A 148 -7.40 3.23 0.64
C ALA A 148 -7.85 3.65 2.05
N ARG A 149 -9.00 3.13 2.50
CA ARG A 149 -9.53 3.40 3.85
C ARG A 149 -8.65 2.85 4.96
N SER A 150 -8.07 1.66 4.77
CA SER A 150 -7.18 1.06 5.77
C SER A 150 -5.91 1.89 5.94
N LEU A 151 -5.28 2.30 4.85
CA LEU A 151 -4.12 3.19 4.88
C LEU A 151 -4.45 4.51 5.59
N ARG A 152 -5.57 5.14 5.22
CA ARG A 152 -6.01 6.37 5.86
C ARG A 152 -6.17 6.20 7.38
N ASN A 153 -6.96 5.20 7.78
CA ASN A 153 -7.33 5.01 9.19
C ASN A 153 -6.15 4.57 10.07
N LEU A 154 -5.18 3.85 9.50
CA LEU A 154 -4.02 3.37 10.24
C LEU A 154 -2.88 4.39 10.29
N LEU A 155 -2.77 5.26 9.27
CA LEU A 155 -1.63 6.17 9.16
C LEU A 155 -1.95 7.61 9.58
N LEU A 156 -3.18 8.09 9.36
CA LEU A 156 -3.55 9.47 9.61
C LEU A 156 -4.38 9.61 10.90
N PRO A 157 -4.28 10.75 11.59
CA PRO A 157 -5.13 11.05 12.73
C PRO A 157 -6.62 10.99 12.36
N ASP A 158 -7.45 10.66 13.33
CA ASP A 158 -8.90 10.76 13.16
C ASP A 158 -9.27 12.22 12.88
N ALA A 159 -10.27 12.44 12.02
CA ALA A 159 -10.80 13.79 11.82
C ALA A 159 -11.25 14.34 13.19
N PRO A 160 -10.96 15.61 13.51
CA PRO A 160 -11.42 16.18 14.77
C PRO A 160 -12.94 16.03 14.86
N HIS A 161 -13.40 15.27 15.86
CA HIS A 161 -14.82 15.22 16.16
C HIS A 161 -15.30 16.67 16.38
N PRO A 162 -16.39 17.12 15.73
CA PRO A 162 -16.98 18.38 16.09
C PRO A 162 -17.37 18.29 17.57
N SER A 163 -16.52 18.90 18.43
CA SER A 163 -16.76 18.94 19.85
C SER A 163 -18.16 19.51 20.06
N SER A 164 -19.06 18.68 20.63
CA SER A 164 -20.33 19.15 21.13
C SER A 164 -20.06 20.42 21.92
N ARG A 165 -20.54 21.57 21.42
CA ARG A 165 -20.52 22.85 22.13
C ARG A 165 -21.16 22.54 23.49
N ARG A 166 -20.32 22.41 24.53
CA ARG A 166 -20.80 22.43 25.92
C ARG A 166 -21.56 23.75 26.08
N THR A 167 -22.86 23.66 26.03
CA THR A 167 -23.77 24.72 26.40
C THR A 167 -23.38 25.16 27.83
N ARG A 168 -22.79 26.32 27.91
CA ARG A 168 -22.47 26.97 29.20
C ARG A 168 -23.78 27.15 29.95
N PRO A 169 -23.93 26.68 31.21
CA PRO A 169 -25.14 26.93 31.98
C PRO A 169 -25.27 28.44 32.19
N ARG A 170 -26.45 28.95 31.83
CA ARG A 170 -26.86 30.35 32.04
C ARG A 170 -26.91 30.59 33.55
N ALA A 171 -26.06 31.47 34.03
CA ALA A 171 -26.08 31.95 35.42
C ALA A 171 -27.44 32.60 35.68
N THR A 172 -28.24 32.00 36.55
CA THR A 172 -29.44 32.61 37.13
C THR A 172 -29.01 33.63 38.16
N THR A 173 -29.17 34.90 37.80
CA THR A 173 -29.09 36.03 38.74
C THR A 173 -30.28 35.92 39.69
N LYS A 174 -30.03 35.67 40.98
CA LYS A 174 -31.04 35.87 42.02
C LYS A 174 -31.06 37.34 42.37
N GLU A 175 -32.16 38.01 42.02
CA GLU A 175 -32.55 39.27 42.65
C GLU A 175 -33.07 38.98 44.05
N THR A 176 -32.52 39.70 45.01
CA THR A 176 -33.00 39.74 46.43
C THR A 176 -33.63 41.09 46.64
N THR A 177 -34.88 41.11 47.02
CA THR A 177 -35.57 42.21 47.67
C THR A 177 -35.60 41.94 49.15
#